data_a8f85b13c560cb112198f5f839cb166b
#
_entry.id   a8f85b13c560cb112198f5f839cb166b
#
_cell.length_a   1.000
_cell.length_b   1.000
_cell.length_c   1.000
_cell.angle_alpha   90.00
_cell.angle_beta   90.00
_cell.angle_gamma   90.00
#
_symmetry.space_group_name_H-M   'P 1'
#
loop_
_entity.id
_entity.type
_entity.pdbx_description
1 polymer ?
#
loop_
_entity_poly.entity_id
_entity_poly.type
_entity_poly.pdbx_seq_one_letter_code
_entity_poly.pdbx_strand_id
1 'polypeptide(L)'
;MRNKDEIKQKKMEAAQALASAMKGGDEQKIQEAFVAFSTITEEGIRAEAAEAMSIENHDTTVLASRGVRMLTSAEIKAYTDLGNSVVAAAQSGAPTNWEVTLPETVIDAVMDDIRRAHPLLDEITFMNTHGAIKMLVNKKGAQTAVWGKITSAIAAELEGAFDAVDTMLLKLSAYMPISKDLVELGPTWMDAYVRATLSEAVALGLEVGIVDGDGKEKPIGMTRDVSDTANVQGGVYPRMTAVKLTSLEAEELGKIVAKLARDPLNKDDKHARPVNGLLLLVNPFDYWEKFMPATTPRATDGTFNHDVLPIPAKMIQTPALEKGVAVIGIAKKYFAALGSPRKANIVYDDSVR
;
A
#
# COMPACT_ATOMS: atom_id res chain seq x y z
N MET A 1 -6.10 30.34 -5.29
CA MET A 1 -4.84 29.59 -5.38
C MET A 1 -4.19 29.33 -4.03
N ARG A 2 -3.96 30.31 -3.15
CA ARG A 2 -3.36 30.07 -1.80
C ARG A 2 -4.06 28.99 -0.97
N ASN A 3 -5.38 28.91 -1.03
CA ASN A 3 -6.16 27.97 -0.19
C ASN A 3 -5.98 26.49 -0.60
N LYS A 4 -5.81 26.19 -1.89
CA LYS A 4 -5.61 24.80 -2.39
C LYS A 4 -4.26 24.22 -1.99
N ASP A 5 -3.20 25.03 -2.04
CA ASP A 5 -1.86 24.58 -1.67
C ASP A 5 -1.75 24.33 -0.15
N GLU A 6 -2.41 25.17 0.67
CA GLU A 6 -2.50 24.95 2.12
C GLU A 6 -3.27 23.67 2.48
N ILE A 7 -4.40 23.40 1.83
CA ILE A 7 -5.19 22.18 2.06
C ILE A 7 -4.38 20.94 1.65
N LYS A 8 -3.67 21.01 0.51
CA LYS A 8 -2.81 19.92 0.05
C LYS A 8 -1.67 19.62 1.02
N GLN A 9 -1.05 20.66 1.56
CA GLN A 9 0.02 20.50 2.56
C GLN A 9 -0.52 19.89 3.86
N LYS A 10 -1.64 20.41 4.39
CA LYS A 10 -2.31 19.86 5.58
C LYS A 10 -2.72 18.40 5.38
N LYS A 11 -3.20 18.04 4.19
CA LYS A 11 -3.55 16.65 3.85
C LYS A 11 -2.31 15.74 3.90
N MET A 12 -1.17 16.18 3.36
CA MET A 12 0.09 15.43 3.45
C MET A 12 0.55 15.23 4.90
N GLU A 13 0.50 16.27 5.72
CA GLU A 13 0.86 16.20 7.14
C GLU A 13 -0.05 15.22 7.90
N ALA A 14 -1.36 15.28 7.65
CA ALA A 14 -2.34 14.38 8.26
C ALA A 14 -2.16 12.92 7.81
N ALA A 15 -1.82 12.68 6.52
CA ALA A 15 -1.51 11.34 6.01
C ALA A 15 -0.24 10.76 6.68
N GLN A 16 0.79 11.58 6.89
CA GLN A 16 1.98 11.16 7.62
C GLN A 16 1.70 10.85 9.09
N ALA A 17 0.86 11.64 9.75
CA ALA A 17 0.43 11.38 11.12
C ALA A 17 -0.36 10.07 11.22
N LEU A 18 -1.25 9.81 10.28
CA LEU A 18 -2.02 8.56 10.18
C LEU A 18 -1.09 7.35 9.98
N ALA A 19 -0.13 7.44 9.07
CA ALA A 19 0.85 6.37 8.86
C ALA A 19 1.67 6.08 10.11
N SER A 20 2.08 7.12 10.85
CA SER A 20 2.82 6.99 12.11
C SER A 20 1.98 6.35 13.20
N ALA A 21 0.70 6.72 13.31
CA ALA A 21 -0.24 6.13 14.27
C ALA A 21 -0.50 4.65 13.98
N MET A 22 -0.72 4.29 12.69
CA MET A 22 -0.91 2.89 12.26
C MET A 22 0.31 2.02 12.59
N LYS A 23 1.51 2.58 12.47
CA LYS A 23 2.75 1.90 12.83
C LYS A 23 2.88 1.66 14.34
N GLY A 24 2.45 2.63 15.15
CA GLY A 24 2.46 2.52 16.61
C GLY A 24 1.48 1.50 17.17
N GLY A 25 0.46 1.10 16.39
CA GLY A 25 -0.53 0.09 16.75
C GLY A 25 -1.51 0.51 17.87
N ASP A 26 -1.53 1.79 18.23
CA ASP A 26 -2.43 2.37 19.23
C ASP A 26 -3.75 2.75 18.54
N GLU A 27 -4.81 2.00 18.82
CA GLU A 27 -6.10 2.13 18.16
C GLU A 27 -6.72 3.52 18.34
N GLN A 28 -6.59 4.13 19.51
CA GLN A 28 -7.10 5.47 19.78
C GLN A 28 -6.38 6.54 18.93
N LYS A 29 -5.05 6.44 18.84
CA LYS A 29 -4.26 7.37 18.02
C LYS A 29 -4.51 7.18 16.53
N ILE A 30 -4.73 5.94 16.08
CA ILE A 30 -5.10 5.66 14.69
C ILE A 30 -6.44 6.32 14.38
N GLN A 31 -7.42 6.20 15.28
CA GLN A 31 -8.73 6.78 15.12
C GLN A 31 -8.68 8.32 15.08
N GLU A 32 -7.98 8.95 16.02
CA GLU A 32 -7.80 10.40 16.05
C GLU A 32 -7.12 10.93 14.77
N ALA A 33 -6.04 10.28 14.35
CA ALA A 33 -5.31 10.66 13.14
C ALA A 33 -6.16 10.49 11.88
N PHE A 34 -6.98 9.44 11.82
CA PHE A 34 -7.86 9.20 10.70
C PHE A 34 -9.01 10.21 10.64
N VAL A 35 -9.60 10.57 11.76
CA VAL A 35 -10.60 11.64 11.83
C VAL A 35 -10.02 12.97 11.35
N ALA A 36 -8.81 13.33 11.79
CA ALA A 36 -8.15 14.53 11.33
C ALA A 36 -7.91 14.54 9.82
N PHE A 37 -7.42 13.42 9.25
CA PHE A 37 -7.21 13.26 7.81
C PHE A 37 -8.52 13.38 7.01
N SER A 38 -9.59 12.71 7.47
CA SER A 38 -10.88 12.72 6.80
C SER A 38 -11.52 14.13 6.82
N THR A 39 -11.39 14.87 7.93
CA THR A 39 -11.88 16.25 8.02
C THR A 39 -11.20 17.18 7.04
N ILE A 40 -9.87 17.10 6.92
CA ILE A 40 -9.11 17.90 5.94
C ILE A 40 -9.49 17.52 4.49
N THR A 41 -9.72 16.24 4.24
CA THR A 41 -10.14 15.76 2.92
C THR A 41 -11.54 16.28 2.57
N GLU A 42 -12.46 16.29 3.55
CA GLU A 42 -13.79 16.87 3.38
C GLU A 42 -13.73 18.37 3.08
N GLU A 43 -12.92 19.14 3.82
CA GLU A 43 -12.73 20.57 3.55
C GLU A 43 -12.24 20.82 2.11
N GLY A 44 -11.31 20.01 1.62
CA GLY A 44 -10.80 20.07 0.25
C GLY A 44 -11.91 19.85 -0.79
N ILE A 45 -12.70 18.80 -0.62
CA ILE A 45 -13.79 18.46 -1.54
C ILE A 45 -14.91 19.51 -1.50
N ARG A 46 -15.24 20.04 -0.31
CA ARG A 46 -16.21 21.14 -0.19
C ARG A 46 -15.75 22.39 -0.91
N ALA A 47 -14.46 22.73 -0.83
CA ALA A 47 -13.90 23.85 -1.56
C ALA A 47 -13.96 23.64 -3.08
N GLU A 48 -13.67 22.43 -3.57
CA GLU A 48 -13.79 22.07 -4.99
C GLU A 48 -15.26 22.06 -5.45
N ALA A 49 -16.17 21.54 -4.65
CA ALA A 49 -17.59 21.55 -4.92
C ALA A 49 -18.14 22.98 -5.03
N ALA A 50 -17.78 23.85 -4.08
CA ALA A 50 -18.18 25.25 -4.11
C ALA A 50 -17.67 26.00 -5.34
N GLU A 51 -16.43 25.73 -5.78
CA GLU A 51 -15.87 26.26 -7.01
C GLU A 51 -16.61 25.73 -8.26
N ALA A 52 -16.94 24.44 -8.30
CA ALA A 52 -17.68 23.82 -9.40
C ALA A 52 -19.14 24.30 -9.48
N MET A 53 -19.82 24.46 -8.34
CA MET A 53 -21.19 24.94 -8.25
C MET A 53 -21.33 26.42 -8.60
N SER A 54 -20.28 27.22 -8.49
CA SER A 54 -20.28 28.63 -8.87
C SER A 54 -20.36 28.86 -10.39
N ILE A 55 -20.23 27.80 -11.18
CA ILE A 55 -20.29 27.84 -12.64
C ILE A 55 -21.68 27.39 -13.07
N GLU A 56 -22.46 28.29 -13.70
CA GLU A 56 -23.89 28.15 -14.04
C GLU A 56 -24.27 26.99 -14.97
N ASN A 57 -23.36 26.15 -15.43
CA ASN A 57 -23.66 25.02 -16.31
C ASN A 57 -23.30 23.68 -15.67
N HIS A 58 -24.27 23.07 -15.03
CA HIS A 58 -24.20 21.72 -14.46
C HIS A 58 -24.34 20.62 -15.55
N ASP A 59 -23.68 20.78 -16.68
CA ASP A 59 -23.64 19.72 -17.68
C ASP A 59 -22.65 18.63 -17.21
N THR A 60 -23.13 17.40 -17.06
CA THR A 60 -22.35 16.23 -16.72
C THR A 60 -21.11 16.05 -17.60
N THR A 61 -21.24 16.47 -18.89
CA THR A 61 -20.14 16.47 -19.87
C THR A 61 -19.02 17.45 -19.46
N VAL A 62 -19.37 18.60 -18.89
CA VAL A 62 -18.41 19.60 -18.42
C VAL A 62 -17.70 19.09 -17.16
N LEU A 63 -18.40 18.44 -16.24
CA LEU A 63 -17.80 17.82 -15.06
C LEU A 63 -16.83 16.69 -15.46
N ALA A 64 -17.23 15.83 -16.39
CA ALA A 64 -16.36 14.78 -16.92
C ALA A 64 -15.10 15.34 -17.59
N SER A 65 -15.21 16.43 -18.36
CA SER A 65 -14.05 17.09 -19.00
C SER A 65 -13.07 17.71 -17.99
N ARG A 66 -13.53 17.97 -16.76
CA ARG A 66 -12.72 18.44 -15.61
C ARG A 66 -12.15 17.32 -14.75
N GLY A 67 -12.32 16.07 -15.18
CA GLY A 67 -11.79 14.90 -14.45
C GLY A 67 -12.71 14.39 -13.34
N VAL A 68 -13.95 14.88 -13.22
CA VAL A 68 -14.94 14.32 -12.30
C VAL A 68 -15.45 13.00 -12.86
N ARG A 69 -15.31 11.92 -12.09
CA ARG A 69 -15.76 10.59 -12.51
C ARG A 69 -17.28 10.54 -12.63
N MET A 70 -17.75 9.98 -13.73
CA MET A 70 -19.17 9.69 -13.92
C MET A 70 -19.56 8.44 -13.15
N LEU A 71 -20.61 8.56 -12.33
CA LEU A 71 -21.10 7.45 -11.53
C LEU A 71 -22.08 6.59 -12.33
N THR A 72 -22.03 5.29 -12.08
CA THR A 72 -23.05 4.35 -12.58
C THR A 72 -24.35 4.48 -11.78
N SER A 73 -25.47 4.00 -12.33
CA SER A 73 -26.76 4.04 -11.63
C SER A 73 -26.73 3.29 -10.30
N ALA A 74 -25.95 2.20 -10.20
CA ALA A 74 -25.77 1.44 -8.96
C ALA A 74 -25.00 2.23 -7.91
N GLU A 75 -23.97 2.97 -8.32
CA GLU A 75 -23.18 3.84 -7.44
C GLU A 75 -24.00 5.01 -6.94
N ILE A 76 -24.75 5.68 -7.84
CA ILE A 76 -25.66 6.77 -7.46
C ILE A 76 -26.67 6.29 -6.42
N LYS A 77 -27.27 5.11 -6.63
CA LYS A 77 -28.21 4.52 -5.67
C LYS A 77 -27.54 4.26 -4.33
N ALA A 78 -26.37 3.63 -4.30
CA ALA A 78 -25.64 3.31 -3.06
C ALA A 78 -25.30 4.58 -2.27
N TYR A 79 -24.84 5.65 -2.92
CA TYR A 79 -24.54 6.91 -2.25
C TYR A 79 -25.81 7.67 -1.83
N THR A 80 -26.91 7.54 -2.56
CA THR A 80 -28.20 8.09 -2.14
C THR A 80 -28.73 7.37 -0.90
N ASP A 81 -28.66 6.04 -0.87
CA ASP A 81 -29.08 5.24 0.26
C ASP A 81 -28.20 5.54 1.49
N LEU A 82 -26.90 5.71 1.32
CA LEU A 82 -25.97 6.13 2.35
C LEU A 82 -26.35 7.52 2.90
N GLY A 83 -26.57 8.50 2.02
CA GLY A 83 -26.99 9.84 2.42
C GLY A 83 -28.28 9.85 3.21
N ASN A 84 -29.28 9.11 2.75
CA ASN A 84 -30.56 8.98 3.46
C ASN A 84 -30.39 8.35 4.84
N SER A 85 -29.50 7.35 4.99
CA SER A 85 -29.20 6.71 6.25
C SER A 85 -28.53 7.67 7.24
N VAL A 86 -27.59 8.49 6.78
CA VAL A 86 -26.91 9.51 7.59
C VAL A 86 -27.92 10.58 8.07
N VAL A 87 -28.77 11.05 7.19
CA VAL A 87 -29.82 12.04 7.55
C VAL A 87 -30.82 11.46 8.54
N ALA A 88 -31.26 10.22 8.35
CA ALA A 88 -32.18 9.54 9.27
C ALA A 88 -31.57 9.34 10.65
N ALA A 89 -30.28 8.93 10.73
CA ALA A 89 -29.56 8.79 11.99
C ALA A 89 -29.43 10.14 12.73
N ALA A 90 -29.14 11.22 12.01
CA ALA A 90 -29.06 12.58 12.58
C ALA A 90 -30.39 13.12 13.09
N GLN A 91 -31.52 12.70 12.50
CA GLN A 91 -32.86 13.13 12.92
C GLN A 91 -33.42 12.33 14.08
N SER A 92 -33.13 11.03 14.15
CA SER A 92 -33.72 10.15 15.16
C SER A 92 -33.08 10.27 16.54
N GLY A 93 -31.89 10.84 16.65
CA GLY A 93 -31.11 10.93 17.90
C GLY A 93 -30.79 9.57 18.54
N ALA A 94 -31.20 8.49 17.89
CA ALA A 94 -30.94 7.11 18.32
C ALA A 94 -30.02 6.40 17.30
N PRO A 95 -29.07 5.57 17.77
CA PRO A 95 -28.21 4.80 16.90
C PRO A 95 -29.07 3.81 16.11
N THR A 96 -29.36 4.12 14.87
CA THR A 96 -29.92 3.17 13.92
C THR A 96 -28.77 2.42 13.29
N ASN A 97 -28.62 1.15 13.65
CA ASN A 97 -27.69 0.27 12.97
C ASN A 97 -28.10 0.15 11.50
N TRP A 98 -27.30 0.73 10.62
CA TRP A 98 -27.49 0.61 9.18
C TRP A 98 -26.19 0.15 8.53
N GLU A 99 -26.33 -0.59 7.44
CA GLU A 99 -25.24 -1.12 6.66
C GLU A 99 -25.52 -0.84 5.18
N VAL A 100 -24.60 -0.18 4.52
CA VAL A 100 -24.64 0.07 3.07
C VAL A 100 -23.46 -0.63 2.41
N THR A 101 -23.75 -1.52 1.49
CA THR A 101 -22.73 -2.20 0.70
C THR A 101 -22.38 -1.36 -0.51
N LEU A 102 -21.10 -1.02 -0.66
CA LEU A 102 -20.60 -0.33 -1.84
C LEU A 102 -20.50 -1.28 -3.04
N PRO A 103 -20.87 -0.82 -4.26
CA PRO A 103 -20.66 -1.57 -5.49
C PRO A 103 -19.18 -1.93 -5.71
N GLU A 104 -18.92 -3.09 -6.33
CA GLU A 104 -17.55 -3.53 -6.66
C GLU A 104 -16.80 -2.51 -7.54
N THR A 105 -17.50 -1.78 -8.40
CA THR A 105 -16.91 -0.74 -9.24
C THR A 105 -16.30 0.43 -8.45
N VAL A 106 -16.85 0.76 -7.28
CA VAL A 106 -16.24 1.74 -6.36
C VAL A 106 -14.97 1.18 -5.76
N ILE A 107 -14.99 -0.09 -5.37
CA ILE A 107 -13.81 -0.75 -4.77
C ILE A 107 -12.68 -0.85 -5.79
N ASP A 108 -13.00 -1.22 -7.03
CA ASP A 108 -12.03 -1.25 -8.11
C ASP A 108 -11.42 0.13 -8.39
N ALA A 109 -12.25 1.18 -8.38
CA ALA A 109 -11.79 2.56 -8.53
C ALA A 109 -10.87 3.00 -7.37
N VAL A 110 -11.18 2.60 -6.12
CA VAL A 110 -10.30 2.82 -4.96
C VAL A 110 -8.96 2.12 -5.16
N MET A 111 -8.95 0.87 -5.63
CA MET A 111 -7.71 0.13 -5.88
C MET A 111 -6.87 0.75 -7.00
N ASP A 112 -7.49 1.30 -8.01
CA ASP A 112 -6.79 2.03 -9.08
C ASP A 112 -6.21 3.35 -8.57
N ASP A 113 -6.92 4.07 -7.72
CA ASP A 113 -6.43 5.29 -7.09
C ASP A 113 -5.23 5.00 -6.17
N ILE A 114 -5.29 3.91 -5.40
CA ILE A 114 -4.18 3.43 -4.57
C ILE A 114 -2.92 3.20 -5.40
N ARG A 115 -3.01 2.47 -6.51
CA ARG A 115 -1.85 2.19 -7.37
C ARG A 115 -1.24 3.45 -7.97
N ARG A 116 -2.07 4.45 -8.32
CA ARG A 116 -1.58 5.72 -8.89
C ARG A 116 -0.89 6.60 -7.87
N ALA A 117 -1.41 6.63 -6.64
CA ALA A 117 -0.91 7.50 -5.59
C ALA A 117 0.27 6.91 -4.79
N HIS A 118 0.35 5.57 -4.71
CA HIS A 118 1.30 4.84 -3.88
C HIS A 118 2.25 3.96 -4.72
N PRO A 119 3.42 4.47 -5.12
CA PRO A 119 4.35 3.78 -6.00
C PRO A 119 4.83 2.42 -5.49
N LEU A 120 4.88 2.21 -4.17
CA LEU A 120 5.24 0.92 -3.59
C LEU A 120 4.21 -0.15 -3.94
N LEU A 121 2.93 0.19 -3.84
CA LEU A 121 1.84 -0.74 -4.11
C LEU A 121 1.67 -1.05 -5.62
N ASP A 122 2.15 -0.16 -6.49
CA ASP A 122 2.21 -0.41 -7.94
C ASP A 122 3.31 -1.43 -8.32
N GLU A 123 4.43 -1.46 -7.58
CA GLU A 123 5.54 -2.40 -7.84
C GLU A 123 5.27 -3.82 -7.33
N ILE A 124 4.29 -4.00 -6.46
CA ILE A 124 3.96 -5.30 -5.86
C ILE A 124 2.91 -6.02 -6.70
N THR A 125 3.11 -7.32 -6.89
CA THR A 125 2.13 -8.15 -7.59
C THR A 125 1.02 -8.59 -6.65
N PHE A 126 -0.18 -8.05 -6.83
CA PHE A 126 -1.38 -8.49 -6.13
C PHE A 126 -2.10 -9.56 -6.95
N MET A 127 -2.42 -10.69 -6.33
CA MET A 127 -3.23 -11.75 -6.91
C MET A 127 -4.61 -11.79 -6.26
N ASN A 128 -5.66 -11.84 -7.07
CA ASN A 128 -7.02 -12.03 -6.57
C ASN A 128 -7.24 -13.50 -6.22
N THR A 129 -7.81 -13.76 -5.05
CA THR A 129 -8.07 -15.10 -4.55
C THR A 129 -9.48 -15.21 -3.97
N HIS A 130 -10.08 -16.40 -4.06
CA HIS A 130 -11.41 -16.69 -3.51
C HIS A 130 -11.36 -17.39 -2.14
N GLY A 131 -10.21 -17.40 -1.48
CA GLY A 131 -10.04 -18.04 -0.18
C GLY A 131 -8.60 -17.99 0.31
N ALA A 132 -8.31 -18.68 1.40
CA ALA A 132 -6.94 -18.86 1.87
C ALA A 132 -6.08 -19.51 0.79
N ILE A 133 -4.89 -18.94 0.55
CA ILE A 133 -3.96 -19.48 -0.44
C ILE A 133 -2.97 -20.39 0.29
N LYS A 134 -2.79 -21.59 -0.24
CA LYS A 134 -1.62 -22.42 0.04
C LYS A 134 -0.57 -22.15 -1.01
N MET A 135 0.49 -21.46 -0.64
CA MET A 135 1.61 -21.26 -1.53
C MET A 135 2.57 -22.45 -1.39
N LEU A 136 2.76 -23.18 -2.48
CA LEU A 136 3.76 -24.24 -2.53
C LEU A 136 5.13 -23.63 -2.83
N VAL A 137 6.03 -23.65 -1.87
CA VAL A 137 7.41 -23.20 -2.03
C VAL A 137 8.30 -24.43 -2.25
N ASN A 138 9.06 -24.43 -3.35
CA ASN A 138 10.03 -25.49 -3.60
C ASN A 138 11.23 -25.29 -2.66
N LYS A 139 11.40 -26.18 -1.67
CA LYS A 139 12.49 -26.14 -0.69
C LYS A 139 13.85 -26.52 -1.22
N LYS A 140 13.91 -27.28 -2.32
CA LYS A 140 15.19 -27.76 -2.87
C LYS A 140 15.84 -26.80 -3.85
N GLY A 141 15.23 -25.63 -4.13
CA GLY A 141 15.76 -24.63 -5.07
C GLY A 141 15.64 -25.06 -6.53
N ALA A 142 16.31 -24.32 -7.42
CA ALA A 142 16.35 -24.64 -8.85
C ALA A 142 17.24 -25.86 -9.07
N GLN A 143 16.64 -26.97 -9.46
CA GLN A 143 17.39 -28.15 -9.91
C GLN A 143 17.77 -27.94 -11.37
N THR A 144 19.04 -28.10 -11.68
CA THR A 144 19.54 -27.95 -13.04
C THR A 144 19.43 -29.27 -13.81
N ALA A 145 19.00 -29.17 -15.06
CA ALA A 145 19.06 -30.32 -15.97
C ALA A 145 20.55 -30.74 -16.19
N VAL A 146 20.79 -32.04 -16.16
CA VAL A 146 22.14 -32.60 -16.33
C VAL A 146 22.34 -33.03 -17.77
N TRP A 147 23.45 -32.61 -18.38
CA TRP A 147 23.84 -33.06 -19.69
C TRP A 147 24.41 -34.49 -19.63
N GLY A 148 23.82 -35.40 -20.39
CA GLY A 148 24.28 -36.79 -20.48
C GLY A 148 24.34 -37.28 -21.92
N LYS A 149 25.03 -38.43 -22.17
CA LYS A 149 24.99 -39.10 -23.45
C LYS A 149 23.59 -39.61 -23.75
N ILE A 150 23.16 -39.59 -25.01
CA ILE A 150 21.82 -40.03 -25.46
C ILE A 150 21.44 -41.44 -24.97
N THR A 151 22.45 -42.28 -24.71
CA THR A 151 22.30 -43.68 -24.26
C THR A 151 22.40 -43.85 -22.74
N SER A 152 22.64 -42.79 -21.96
CA SER A 152 22.69 -42.90 -20.51
C SER A 152 21.29 -42.79 -19.90
N ALA A 153 21.02 -43.59 -18.85
CA ALA A 153 19.81 -43.47 -18.08
C ALA A 153 19.67 -42.05 -17.48
N ILE A 154 18.45 -41.54 -17.35
CA ILE A 154 18.17 -40.26 -16.71
C ILE A 154 18.70 -40.33 -15.29
N ALA A 155 19.77 -39.55 -15.01
CA ALA A 155 20.57 -39.70 -13.81
C ALA A 155 19.94 -39.00 -12.55
N ALA A 156 18.90 -38.21 -12.72
CA ALA A 156 18.24 -37.54 -11.59
C ALA A 156 16.75 -37.31 -11.85
N GLU A 157 15.90 -37.82 -10.99
CA GLU A 157 14.52 -37.37 -10.88
C GLU A 157 14.48 -35.97 -10.27
N LEU A 158 13.63 -35.11 -10.82
CA LEU A 158 13.32 -33.81 -10.20
C LEU A 158 12.48 -34.07 -8.94
N GLU A 159 13.15 -34.30 -7.81
CA GLU A 159 12.46 -34.39 -6.52
C GLU A 159 12.05 -33.01 -6.04
N GLY A 160 10.77 -32.68 -6.14
CA GLY A 160 10.18 -31.47 -5.55
C GLY A 160 9.83 -31.71 -4.08
N ALA A 161 10.55 -31.13 -3.14
CA ALA A 161 10.05 -30.94 -1.78
C ALA A 161 9.30 -29.61 -1.75
N PHE A 162 7.98 -29.66 -1.63
CA PHE A 162 7.13 -28.49 -1.53
C PHE A 162 6.69 -28.30 -0.09
N ASP A 163 6.89 -27.10 0.44
CA ASP A 163 6.25 -26.66 1.68
C ASP A 163 5.02 -25.83 1.36
N ALA A 164 3.99 -26.03 2.15
CA ALA A 164 2.79 -25.21 2.08
C ALA A 164 2.89 -24.06 3.09
N VAL A 165 2.93 -22.84 2.61
CA VAL A 165 2.72 -21.66 3.46
C VAL A 165 1.22 -21.40 3.48
N ASP A 166 0.59 -21.69 4.63
CA ASP A 166 -0.82 -21.36 4.85
C ASP A 166 -0.94 -19.88 5.17
N THR A 167 -1.60 -19.13 4.29
CA THR A 167 -1.89 -17.71 4.52
C THR A 167 -3.34 -17.58 4.94
N MET A 168 -3.58 -16.98 6.12
CA MET A 168 -4.94 -16.60 6.54
C MET A 168 -5.35 -15.30 5.85
N LEU A 169 -6.64 -15.20 5.50
CA LEU A 169 -7.22 -13.94 5.03
C LEU A 169 -7.35 -12.98 6.21
N LEU A 170 -6.68 -11.84 6.11
CA LEU A 170 -6.72 -10.79 7.12
C LEU A 170 -7.70 -9.70 6.68
N LYS A 171 -8.34 -9.05 7.64
CA LYS A 171 -9.27 -7.95 7.39
C LYS A 171 -8.56 -6.62 7.67
N LEU A 172 -8.60 -5.72 6.69
CA LEU A 172 -8.24 -4.32 6.89
C LEU A 172 -9.53 -3.50 7.03
N SER A 173 -9.64 -2.72 8.10
CA SER A 173 -10.80 -1.88 8.39
C SER A 173 -10.35 -0.43 8.56
N ALA A 174 -11.18 0.51 8.13
CA ALA A 174 -10.94 1.94 8.31
C ALA A 174 -12.26 2.62 8.77
N TYR A 175 -12.14 3.64 9.59
CA TYR A 175 -13.25 4.50 9.99
C TYR A 175 -13.32 5.70 9.06
N MET A 176 -14.54 6.12 8.72
CA MET A 176 -14.76 7.28 7.87
C MET A 176 -15.94 8.09 8.43
N PRO A 177 -15.68 9.26 9.05
CA PRO A 177 -16.75 10.16 9.45
C PRO A 177 -17.37 10.78 8.18
N ILE A 178 -18.70 10.85 8.14
CA ILE A 178 -19.46 11.48 7.06
C ILE A 178 -20.30 12.58 7.68
N SER A 179 -20.05 13.83 7.29
CA SER A 179 -20.82 14.96 7.76
C SER A 179 -22.16 15.09 7.00
N LYS A 180 -23.13 15.73 7.65
CA LYS A 180 -24.41 16.04 7.01
C LYS A 180 -24.24 16.98 5.81
N ASP A 181 -23.34 17.95 5.92
CA ASP A 181 -23.06 18.92 4.88
C ASP A 181 -22.50 18.25 3.59
N LEU A 182 -21.70 17.18 3.78
CA LEU A 182 -21.20 16.41 2.65
C LEU A 182 -22.31 15.66 1.92
N VAL A 183 -23.29 15.14 2.65
CA VAL A 183 -24.47 14.48 2.07
C VAL A 183 -25.27 15.45 1.20
N GLU A 184 -25.40 16.72 1.61
CA GLU A 184 -26.11 17.75 0.88
C GLU A 184 -25.44 18.10 -0.48
N LEU A 185 -24.15 17.84 -0.65
CA LEU A 185 -23.44 18.03 -1.92
C LEU A 185 -23.82 17.01 -3.00
N GLY A 186 -24.40 15.88 -2.62
CA GLY A 186 -24.89 14.84 -3.51
C GLY A 186 -23.90 13.71 -3.82
N PRO A 187 -24.35 12.68 -4.56
CA PRO A 187 -23.63 11.42 -4.76
C PRO A 187 -22.22 11.56 -5.38
N THR A 188 -22.03 12.46 -6.32
CA THR A 188 -20.73 12.65 -7.01
C THR A 188 -19.64 13.11 -6.06
N TRP A 189 -19.96 14.05 -5.16
CA TRP A 189 -19.01 14.56 -4.18
C TRP A 189 -18.78 13.58 -3.03
N MET A 190 -19.81 12.83 -2.69
CA MET A 190 -19.73 11.72 -1.75
C MET A 190 -18.79 10.62 -2.25
N ASP A 191 -18.88 10.25 -3.54
CA ASP A 191 -17.93 9.31 -4.17
C ASP A 191 -16.50 9.82 -4.08
N ALA A 192 -16.27 11.07 -4.44
CA ALA A 192 -14.94 11.68 -4.38
C ALA A 192 -14.36 11.65 -2.96
N TYR A 193 -15.17 11.96 -1.94
CA TYR A 193 -14.75 11.90 -0.55
C TYR A 193 -14.46 10.47 -0.07
N VAL A 194 -15.40 9.55 -0.31
CA VAL A 194 -15.28 8.14 0.07
C VAL A 194 -14.02 7.54 -0.55
N ARG A 195 -13.82 7.74 -1.85
CA ARG A 195 -12.65 7.23 -2.55
C ARG A 195 -11.36 7.85 -2.02
N ALA A 196 -11.30 9.17 -1.89
CA ALA A 196 -10.09 9.86 -1.43
C ALA A 196 -9.70 9.45 0.00
N THR A 197 -10.69 9.22 0.86
CA THR A 197 -10.46 8.82 2.25
C THR A 197 -10.10 7.33 2.38
N LEU A 198 -10.84 6.45 1.69
CA LEU A 198 -10.58 5.02 1.73
C LEU A 198 -9.28 4.65 1.02
N SER A 199 -8.99 5.24 -0.14
CA SER A 199 -7.74 4.92 -0.86
C SER A 199 -6.52 5.23 -0.02
N GLU A 200 -6.46 6.38 0.63
CA GLU A 200 -5.33 6.75 1.49
C GLU A 200 -5.22 5.84 2.72
N ALA A 201 -6.33 5.62 3.43
CA ALA A 201 -6.32 4.78 4.63
C ALA A 201 -5.94 3.32 4.33
N VAL A 202 -6.50 2.75 3.27
CA VAL A 202 -6.20 1.39 2.84
C VAL A 202 -4.76 1.28 2.34
N ALA A 203 -4.29 2.25 1.55
CA ALA A 203 -2.93 2.27 1.05
C ALA A 203 -1.90 2.33 2.18
N LEU A 204 -2.07 3.25 3.14
CA LEU A 204 -1.17 3.35 4.29
C LEU A 204 -1.18 2.08 5.14
N GLY A 205 -2.37 1.51 5.38
CA GLY A 205 -2.50 0.23 6.09
C GLY A 205 -1.80 -0.92 5.37
N LEU A 206 -1.92 -0.99 4.04
CA LEU A 206 -1.22 -1.97 3.21
C LEU A 206 0.30 -1.74 3.22
N GLU A 207 0.77 -0.50 3.05
CA GLU A 207 2.20 -0.19 3.10
C GLU A 207 2.82 -0.58 4.44
N VAL A 208 2.20 -0.20 5.55
CA VAL A 208 2.68 -0.57 6.89
C VAL A 208 2.73 -2.10 7.06
N GLY A 209 1.67 -2.80 6.62
CA GLY A 209 1.62 -4.26 6.69
C GLY A 209 2.67 -4.94 5.81
N ILE A 210 2.85 -4.48 4.58
CA ILE A 210 3.78 -5.04 3.60
C ILE A 210 5.24 -4.76 3.98
N VAL A 211 5.53 -3.59 4.53
CA VAL A 211 6.90 -3.22 4.90
C VAL A 211 7.31 -3.85 6.23
N ASP A 212 6.51 -3.71 7.28
CA ASP A 212 6.91 -4.10 8.65
C ASP A 212 5.87 -4.92 9.42
N GLY A 213 4.89 -5.51 8.75
CA GLY A 213 3.92 -6.40 9.39
C GLY A 213 4.60 -7.59 10.07
N ASP A 214 4.11 -8.00 11.22
CA ASP A 214 4.72 -9.04 12.04
C ASP A 214 4.26 -10.47 11.73
N GLY A 215 3.25 -10.64 10.90
CA GLY A 215 2.65 -11.93 10.54
C GLY A 215 1.51 -12.38 11.46
N LYS A 216 1.33 -11.74 12.64
CA LYS A 216 0.22 -12.02 13.54
C LYS A 216 -0.88 -10.99 13.31
N GLU A 217 -2.00 -11.41 12.75
CA GLU A 217 -3.12 -10.53 12.39
C GLU A 217 -2.75 -9.38 11.42
N LYS A 218 -1.53 -9.42 10.90
CA LYS A 218 -0.96 -8.52 9.89
C LYS A 218 -0.22 -9.33 8.83
N PRO A 219 -0.03 -8.82 7.60
CA PRO A 219 0.83 -9.47 6.63
C PRO A 219 2.25 -9.66 7.16
N ILE A 220 2.99 -10.61 6.61
CA ILE A 220 4.42 -10.76 6.91
C ILE A 220 5.17 -9.71 6.11
N GLY A 221 5.80 -8.77 6.80
CA GLY A 221 6.48 -7.62 6.20
C GLY A 221 7.82 -7.99 5.53
N MET A 222 8.27 -7.12 4.63
CA MET A 222 9.57 -7.25 3.94
C MET A 222 10.77 -7.23 4.89
N THR A 223 10.63 -6.68 6.09
CA THR A 223 11.66 -6.61 7.11
C THR A 223 11.78 -7.86 7.97
N ARG A 224 10.88 -8.85 7.77
CA ARG A 224 10.79 -10.04 8.63
C ARG A 224 11.61 -11.21 8.11
N ASP A 225 12.17 -11.96 9.06
CA ASP A 225 12.88 -13.20 8.76
C ASP A 225 11.89 -14.36 8.62
N VAL A 226 11.79 -14.88 7.41
CA VAL A 226 10.92 -16.02 7.04
C VAL A 226 11.73 -17.29 6.83
N SER A 227 13.01 -17.31 7.23
CA SER A 227 13.85 -18.50 7.09
C SER A 227 13.38 -19.63 8.00
N ASP A 228 13.71 -20.87 7.63
CA ASP A 228 13.40 -22.07 8.44
C ASP A 228 13.99 -22.01 9.85
N THR A 229 15.01 -21.18 10.07
CA THR A 229 15.68 -20.95 11.35
C THR A 229 15.12 -19.77 12.14
N ALA A 230 14.10 -19.07 11.59
CA ALA A 230 13.49 -17.93 12.26
C ALA A 230 12.74 -18.40 13.52
N ASN A 231 12.98 -17.73 14.65
CA ASN A 231 12.30 -18.03 15.91
C ASN A 231 10.92 -17.36 15.93
N VAL A 232 9.92 -18.00 15.31
CA VAL A 232 8.54 -17.51 15.27
C VAL A 232 7.85 -17.84 16.59
N GLN A 233 7.45 -16.81 17.33
CA GLN A 233 6.76 -16.96 18.62
C GLN A 233 5.32 -16.44 18.51
N GLY A 234 4.35 -17.31 18.76
CA GLY A 234 2.94 -16.92 18.74
C GLY A 234 2.45 -16.34 17.41
N GLY A 235 3.06 -16.73 16.29
CA GLY A 235 2.75 -16.21 14.95
C GLY A 235 3.51 -14.93 14.58
N VAL A 236 4.34 -14.39 15.47
CA VAL A 236 5.17 -13.20 15.23
C VAL A 236 6.50 -13.61 14.62
N TYR A 237 6.81 -13.11 13.45
CA TYR A 237 8.07 -13.28 12.76
C TYR A 237 9.10 -12.25 13.25
N PRO A 238 10.34 -12.66 13.61
CA PRO A 238 11.38 -11.74 14.05
C PRO A 238 11.81 -10.83 12.91
N ARG A 239 12.32 -9.63 13.22
CA ARG A 239 12.96 -8.77 12.22
C ARG A 239 14.28 -9.39 11.75
N MET A 240 14.58 -9.24 10.47
CA MET A 240 15.88 -9.58 9.90
C MET A 240 16.98 -8.74 10.56
N THR A 241 18.17 -9.33 10.71
CA THR A 241 19.33 -8.59 11.18
C THR A 241 19.71 -7.51 10.17
N ALA A 242 19.66 -6.26 10.59
CA ALA A 242 19.99 -5.12 9.74
C ALA A 242 21.48 -5.13 9.38
N VAL A 243 21.77 -4.77 8.13
CA VAL A 243 23.13 -4.53 7.65
C VAL A 243 23.43 -3.04 7.76
N LYS A 244 24.51 -2.67 8.43
CA LYS A 244 24.90 -1.27 8.51
C LYS A 244 25.43 -0.81 7.15
N LEU A 245 24.77 0.18 6.56
CA LEU A 245 25.20 0.84 5.34
C LEU A 245 26.00 2.09 5.74
N THR A 246 27.24 2.21 5.27
CA THR A 246 28.14 3.32 5.60
C THR A 246 28.24 4.32 4.47
N SER A 247 28.01 3.90 3.22
CA SER A 247 28.02 4.76 2.05
C SER A 247 27.08 4.23 0.97
N LEU A 248 26.72 5.07 0.00
CA LEU A 248 25.96 4.69 -1.20
C LEU A 248 26.85 4.34 -2.40
N GLU A 249 28.13 4.09 -2.15
CA GLU A 249 29.09 3.70 -3.17
C GLU A 249 28.78 2.31 -3.76
N ALA A 250 29.23 2.10 -5.01
CA ALA A 250 28.96 0.86 -5.76
C ALA A 250 29.43 -0.41 -5.03
N GLU A 251 30.55 -0.32 -4.30
CA GLU A 251 31.12 -1.45 -3.56
C GLU A 251 30.18 -1.88 -2.41
N GLU A 252 29.72 -0.94 -1.60
CA GLU A 252 28.86 -1.24 -0.43
C GLU A 252 27.47 -1.74 -0.86
N LEU A 253 26.85 -1.05 -1.83
CA LEU A 253 25.57 -1.47 -2.37
C LEU A 253 25.69 -2.81 -3.11
N GLY A 254 26.78 -3.03 -3.84
CA GLY A 254 27.05 -4.30 -4.52
C GLY A 254 27.13 -5.49 -3.55
N LYS A 255 27.76 -5.33 -2.38
CA LYS A 255 27.80 -6.36 -1.32
C LYS A 255 26.40 -6.71 -0.80
N ILE A 256 25.51 -5.73 -0.69
CA ILE A 256 24.13 -5.96 -0.26
C ILE A 256 23.35 -6.70 -1.35
N VAL A 257 23.45 -6.23 -2.61
CA VAL A 257 22.76 -6.87 -3.74
C VAL A 257 23.27 -8.30 -3.98
N ALA A 258 24.56 -8.56 -3.75
CA ALA A 258 25.11 -9.90 -3.83
C ALA A 258 24.45 -10.90 -2.86
N LYS A 259 23.96 -10.44 -1.69
CA LYS A 259 23.18 -11.29 -0.79
C LYS A 259 21.82 -11.68 -1.38
N LEU A 260 21.20 -10.79 -2.19
CA LEU A 260 19.94 -11.07 -2.88
C LEU A 260 20.15 -12.00 -4.10
N ALA A 261 21.38 -12.07 -4.63
CA ALA A 261 21.72 -12.99 -5.70
C ALA A 261 21.84 -14.45 -5.21
N ARG A 262 22.00 -14.67 -3.92
CA ARG A 262 22.01 -16.03 -3.36
C ARG A 262 20.60 -16.61 -3.35
N ASP A 263 20.50 -17.91 -3.60
CA ASP A 263 19.24 -18.62 -3.41
C ASP A 263 18.90 -18.66 -1.91
N PRO A 264 17.74 -18.17 -1.46
CA PRO A 264 17.38 -18.17 -0.06
C PRO A 264 17.29 -19.59 0.56
N LEU A 265 17.10 -20.60 -0.27
CA LEU A 265 16.99 -22.00 0.16
C LEU A 265 18.33 -22.73 0.18
N ASN A 266 19.23 -22.38 -0.72
CA ASN A 266 20.59 -22.90 -0.77
C ASN A 266 21.56 -21.76 -0.44
N LYS A 267 21.96 -21.65 0.80
CA LYS A 267 22.87 -20.60 1.29
C LYS A 267 24.31 -20.75 0.76
N ASP A 268 24.56 -21.71 -0.13
CA ASP A 268 25.85 -21.89 -0.77
C ASP A 268 26.02 -20.95 -1.98
N ASP A 269 27.27 -20.60 -2.29
CA ASP A 269 27.58 -19.70 -3.41
C ASP A 269 27.44 -20.38 -4.80
N LYS A 270 26.98 -21.64 -4.85
CA LYS A 270 26.83 -22.41 -6.09
C LYS A 270 25.50 -22.17 -6.81
N HIS A 271 24.49 -21.68 -6.09
CA HIS A 271 23.15 -21.46 -6.62
C HIS A 271 22.84 -19.97 -6.65
N ALA A 272 23.47 -19.27 -7.60
CA ALA A 272 23.21 -17.84 -7.82
C ALA A 272 22.01 -17.64 -8.75
N ARG A 273 21.25 -16.59 -8.49
CA ARG A 273 20.14 -16.14 -9.34
C ARG A 273 20.39 -14.72 -9.86
N PRO A 274 19.95 -14.39 -11.08
CA PRO A 274 20.02 -13.02 -11.56
C PRO A 274 19.12 -12.13 -10.72
N VAL A 275 19.61 -10.93 -10.40
CA VAL A 275 18.87 -9.92 -9.63
C VAL A 275 18.40 -8.84 -10.59
N ASN A 276 17.09 -8.78 -10.82
CA ASN A 276 16.44 -7.80 -11.68
C ASN A 276 15.26 -7.16 -10.93
N GLY A 277 14.94 -5.88 -11.22
CA GLY A 277 13.83 -5.17 -10.61
C GLY A 277 14.08 -4.88 -9.13
N LEU A 278 15.26 -4.36 -8.83
CA LEU A 278 15.61 -3.92 -7.49
C LEU A 278 14.75 -2.74 -7.06
N LEU A 279 14.29 -2.82 -5.82
CA LEU A 279 13.54 -1.79 -5.13
C LEU A 279 14.35 -1.34 -3.91
N LEU A 280 14.48 -0.02 -3.74
CA LEU A 280 15.06 0.61 -2.56
C LEU A 280 13.98 1.44 -1.87
N LEU A 281 13.51 0.98 -0.73
CA LEU A 281 12.56 1.72 0.09
C LEU A 281 13.31 2.55 1.11
N VAL A 282 12.93 3.82 1.24
CA VAL A 282 13.56 4.76 2.17
C VAL A 282 12.49 5.57 2.91
N ASN A 283 12.82 5.96 4.15
CA ASN A 283 11.97 6.92 4.87
C ASN A 283 12.08 8.31 4.20
N PRO A 284 10.97 9.07 4.08
CA PRO A 284 11.00 10.41 3.45
C PRO A 284 12.01 11.37 4.07
N PHE A 285 12.23 11.37 5.38
CA PHE A 285 13.24 12.20 6.04
C PHE A 285 14.66 11.78 5.63
N ASP A 286 14.95 10.47 5.64
CA ASP A 286 16.25 9.97 5.21
C ASP A 286 16.52 10.23 3.73
N TYR A 287 15.46 10.18 2.89
CA TYR A 287 15.58 10.54 1.49
C TYR A 287 16.17 11.96 1.32
N TRP A 288 15.53 12.97 1.93
CA TRP A 288 15.97 14.34 1.80
C TRP A 288 17.27 14.66 2.54
N GLU A 289 17.49 14.02 3.71
CA GLU A 289 18.69 14.30 4.53
C GLU A 289 19.94 13.55 4.02
N LYS A 290 19.80 12.33 3.46
CA LYS A 290 20.94 11.44 3.17
C LYS A 290 21.01 10.99 1.73
N PHE A 291 19.89 10.49 1.18
CA PHE A 291 19.90 9.87 -0.15
C PHE A 291 19.95 10.92 -1.26
N MET A 292 19.07 11.89 -1.27
CA MET A 292 19.02 12.93 -2.30
C MET A 292 20.37 13.65 -2.46
N PRO A 293 21.03 14.13 -1.40
CA PRO A 293 22.34 14.79 -1.56
C PRO A 293 23.43 13.87 -2.12
N ALA A 294 23.38 12.57 -1.77
CA ALA A 294 24.35 11.59 -2.23
C ALA A 294 24.09 11.06 -3.64
N THR A 295 22.84 11.15 -4.13
CA THR A 295 22.42 10.61 -5.43
C THR A 295 22.09 11.67 -6.46
N THR A 296 22.42 12.95 -6.19
CA THR A 296 22.16 14.07 -7.10
C THR A 296 23.47 14.71 -7.56
N PRO A 297 24.23 14.06 -8.48
CA PRO A 297 25.44 14.66 -9.04
C PRO A 297 25.08 15.83 -9.96
N ARG A 298 25.94 16.85 -9.97
CA ARG A 298 25.87 17.94 -10.92
C ARG A 298 26.54 17.52 -12.23
N ALA A 299 25.81 17.58 -13.33
CA ALA A 299 26.34 17.33 -14.65
C ALA A 299 27.26 18.46 -15.13
N THR A 300 28.07 18.22 -16.16
CA THR A 300 29.01 19.17 -16.74
C THR A 300 28.34 20.41 -17.36
N ASP A 301 27.08 20.27 -17.78
CA ASP A 301 26.24 21.38 -18.29
C ASP A 301 25.59 22.22 -17.17
N GLY A 302 25.85 21.90 -15.91
CA GLY A 302 25.33 22.59 -14.73
C GLY A 302 23.97 22.11 -14.24
N THR A 303 23.33 21.14 -14.92
CA THR A 303 22.08 20.52 -14.49
C THR A 303 22.31 19.52 -13.35
N PHE A 304 21.24 19.20 -12.59
CA PHE A 304 21.29 18.16 -11.55
C PHE A 304 20.54 16.93 -12.03
N ASN A 305 21.19 15.77 -11.94
CA ASN A 305 20.57 14.48 -12.20
C ASN A 305 20.14 13.89 -10.85
N HIS A 306 18.83 13.70 -10.68
CA HIS A 306 18.28 13.18 -9.44
C HIS A 306 18.23 11.65 -9.45
N ASP A 307 18.34 11.05 -8.25
CA ASP A 307 18.19 9.61 -8.00
C ASP A 307 19.16 8.71 -8.80
N VAL A 308 20.38 9.21 -9.04
CA VAL A 308 21.44 8.45 -9.70
C VAL A 308 22.08 7.49 -8.69
N LEU A 309 21.69 6.21 -8.77
CA LEU A 309 22.27 5.14 -7.96
C LEU A 309 23.28 4.34 -8.78
N PRO A 310 24.37 3.82 -8.17
CA PRO A 310 25.31 2.94 -8.84
C PRO A 310 24.78 1.52 -9.12
N ILE A 311 23.57 1.22 -8.66
CA ILE A 311 22.83 -0.01 -8.90
C ILE A 311 21.50 0.30 -9.59
N PRO A 312 20.97 -0.58 -10.46
CA PRO A 312 19.69 -0.36 -11.15
C PRO A 312 18.50 -0.60 -10.20
N ALA A 313 18.36 0.22 -9.15
CA ALA A 313 17.27 0.14 -8.18
C ALA A 313 16.31 1.31 -8.35
N LYS A 314 15.00 1.03 -8.28
CA LYS A 314 13.97 2.07 -8.18
C LYS A 314 13.87 2.51 -6.73
N MET A 315 14.13 3.80 -6.46
CA MET A 315 14.01 4.35 -5.11
C MET A 315 12.58 4.83 -4.87
N ILE A 316 11.98 4.39 -3.78
CA ILE A 316 10.61 4.76 -3.38
C ILE A 316 10.62 5.21 -1.92
N GLN A 317 10.01 6.36 -1.69
CA GLN A 317 9.79 6.89 -0.35
C GLN A 317 8.53 6.29 0.25
N THR A 318 8.62 5.76 1.46
CA THR A 318 7.45 5.27 2.20
C THR A 318 7.53 5.68 3.67
N PRO A 319 6.44 6.25 4.24
CA PRO A 319 6.37 6.57 5.65
C PRO A 319 6.28 5.32 6.54
N ALA A 320 6.04 4.14 5.96
CA ALA A 320 5.98 2.88 6.69
C ALA A 320 7.34 2.45 7.28
N LEU A 321 8.46 2.99 6.79
CA LEU A 321 9.79 2.74 7.35
C LEU A 321 10.13 3.71 8.48
N GLU A 322 10.90 3.22 9.46
CA GLU A 322 11.49 4.06 10.50
C GLU A 322 12.65 4.90 9.95
N LYS A 323 12.87 6.08 10.53
CA LYS A 323 14.04 6.90 10.20
C LYS A 323 15.31 6.10 10.52
N GLY A 324 16.26 6.10 9.59
CA GLY A 324 17.51 5.35 9.70
C GLY A 324 17.44 3.91 9.18
N VAL A 325 16.29 3.48 8.66
CA VAL A 325 16.10 2.14 8.08
C VAL A 325 15.76 2.27 6.61
N ALA A 326 16.41 1.46 5.77
CA ALA A 326 16.10 1.31 4.35
C ALA A 326 15.95 -0.20 4.03
N VAL A 327 15.13 -0.52 3.04
CA VAL A 327 14.92 -1.89 2.57
C VAL A 327 15.35 -1.99 1.11
N ILE A 328 16.26 -2.91 0.82
CA ILE A 328 16.62 -3.28 -0.56
C ILE A 328 16.07 -4.68 -0.83
N GLY A 329 15.29 -4.80 -1.90
CA GLY A 329 14.65 -6.05 -2.24
C GLY A 329 14.32 -6.17 -3.73
N ILE A 330 13.73 -7.29 -4.09
CA ILE A 330 13.19 -7.53 -5.44
C ILE A 330 11.67 -7.46 -5.33
N ALA A 331 11.05 -6.36 -5.78
CA ALA A 331 9.62 -6.10 -5.62
C ALA A 331 8.72 -7.26 -6.09
N LYS A 332 9.00 -7.81 -7.26
CA LYS A 332 8.22 -8.93 -7.86
C LYS A 332 8.33 -10.24 -7.09
N LYS A 333 9.23 -10.36 -6.11
CA LYS A 333 9.35 -11.54 -5.24
C LYS A 333 8.49 -11.44 -3.99
N TYR A 334 8.01 -10.25 -3.66
CA TYR A 334 7.00 -10.09 -2.62
C TYR A 334 5.62 -10.40 -3.21
N PHE A 335 4.95 -11.36 -2.62
CA PHE A 335 3.65 -11.84 -3.04
C PHE A 335 2.57 -11.28 -2.11
N ALA A 336 1.54 -10.68 -2.68
CA ALA A 336 0.37 -10.23 -1.94
C ALA A 336 -0.90 -10.82 -2.56
N ALA A 337 -1.84 -11.24 -1.72
CA ALA A 337 -3.11 -11.79 -2.15
C ALA A 337 -4.27 -10.94 -1.64
N LEU A 338 -5.22 -10.64 -2.51
CA LEU A 338 -6.46 -9.96 -2.18
C LEU A 338 -7.62 -10.95 -2.22
N GLY A 339 -8.37 -11.05 -1.11
CA GLY A 339 -9.56 -11.88 -1.03
C GLY A 339 -10.68 -11.42 -1.97
N SER A 340 -11.42 -12.35 -2.55
CA SER A 340 -12.60 -12.11 -3.38
C SER A 340 -13.78 -12.93 -2.84
N PRO A 341 -15.04 -12.45 -2.88
CA PRO A 341 -15.44 -11.15 -3.44
C PRO A 341 -15.00 -9.98 -2.55
N ARG A 342 -14.59 -8.91 -3.18
CA ARG A 342 -14.29 -7.65 -2.49
C ARG A 342 -15.60 -7.01 -2.08
N LYS A 343 -15.84 -6.91 -0.80
CA LYS A 343 -17.01 -6.25 -0.23
C LYS A 343 -16.54 -5.16 0.69
N ALA A 344 -17.03 -3.97 0.50
CA ALA A 344 -16.88 -2.88 1.45
C ALA A 344 -18.28 -2.55 1.98
N ASN A 345 -18.45 -2.69 3.28
CA ASN A 345 -19.66 -2.32 3.96
C ASN A 345 -19.38 -1.08 4.81
N ILE A 346 -20.22 -0.07 4.66
CA ILE A 346 -20.21 1.10 5.55
C ILE A 346 -21.25 0.82 6.63
N VAL A 347 -20.79 0.77 7.86
CA VAL A 347 -21.63 0.48 9.04
C VAL A 347 -21.59 1.69 9.96
N TYR A 348 -22.73 2.07 10.51
CA TYR A 348 -22.78 3.10 11.52
C TYR A 348 -22.23 2.56 12.85
N ASP A 349 -21.32 3.30 13.46
CA ASP A 349 -20.76 2.98 14.78
C ASP A 349 -20.91 4.20 15.71
N ASP A 350 -21.71 4.06 16.77
CA ASP A 350 -21.97 5.11 17.76
C ASP A 350 -20.89 5.17 18.86
N SER A 351 -19.93 4.26 18.86
CA SER A 351 -18.85 4.21 19.86
C SER A 351 -17.81 5.31 19.67
N VAL A 352 -17.85 5.96 18.50
CA VAL A 352 -16.92 7.00 18.08
C VAL A 352 -17.60 8.38 18.22
N ARG A 353 -17.74 8.88 19.43
CA ARG A 353 -18.14 10.26 19.72
C ARG A 353 -17.06 11.02 20.45
#